data_5d9432dd56e5ffa8c518f15729bcea2b
#
_entry.id   5d9432dd56e5ffa8c518f15729bcea2b
#
_cell.length_a   1.000
_cell.length_b   1.000
_cell.length_c   1.000
_cell.angle_alpha   90.00
_cell.angle_beta   90.00
_cell.angle_gamma   90.00
#
_symmetry.space_group_name_H-M   'P 1'
#
loop_
_entity.id
_entity.type
_entity.pdbx_description
1 polymer ?
#
loop_
_entity_poly.entity_id
_entity_poly.type
_entity_poly.pdbx_seq_one_letter_code
_entity_poly.pdbx_strand_id
1 'polypeptide(L)'
;MPAPSQLPSTPSLAPAPFHLLAKPTGAICNLDCKYCFFLSKEMLYPGSRFRMADELLETYIRQLLESQPGPEVIIGWQGGEPTLMGLDFFERSVQYVERYKKPGQQVAFTIQTNGTTLNDAWCAFFKAHQVLVGLSVDGPRELHDAYRVDKGGRGTFDDVMRGWACLNRHGVDVNMLCTVHAANADHPLEVYRFFRDELKTEFIQLIPIIERVTSEMLPVANRGWGERGSDPRPLYVLEGNQVTERSVSAEQWGRFLIGIFDEWVTRDVGKVYVQMFDAALASWVGAPASMCIFSDTCGGALALEHNGDLYSCDHFVEPTYLLGNIQQVHMLQLVTSEQQRQFGLAKRDTLPTYCRECSVRFACHGECPKNRFITTPDGEPGLNYLCAGYMAFFKHIDRPMRLMADLLRKGRFADEAMAILR
;
A
#
# COMPACT_ATOMS: atom_id res chain seq x y z
N MET A 1 33.90 44.20 23.49
CA MET A 1 32.69 43.45 23.18
C MET A 1 33.12 42.22 22.43
N PRO A 2 32.94 41.00 22.92
CA PRO A 2 33.24 39.79 22.17
C PRO A 2 32.11 39.53 21.12
N ALA A 3 32.53 39.07 19.94
CA ALA A 3 31.62 38.71 18.83
C ALA A 3 30.72 37.54 19.21
N PRO A 4 29.47 37.48 18.63
CA PRO A 4 28.57 36.40 18.93
C PRO A 4 29.11 35.07 18.38
N SER A 5 29.21 34.06 19.26
CA SER A 5 29.59 32.70 18.91
C SER A 5 28.57 32.13 17.91
N GLN A 6 29.06 31.77 16.74
CA GLN A 6 28.29 30.97 15.78
C GLN A 6 27.98 29.62 16.41
N LEU A 7 26.68 29.32 16.58
CA LEU A 7 26.19 27.98 16.89
C LEU A 7 26.67 27.02 15.80
N PRO A 8 27.13 25.81 16.14
CA PRO A 8 27.52 24.84 15.14
C PRO A 8 26.29 24.47 14.30
N SER A 9 26.41 24.64 12.99
CA SER A 9 25.44 24.15 12.02
C SER A 9 25.33 22.63 12.19
N THR A 10 24.17 22.18 12.62
CA THR A 10 23.82 20.74 12.62
C THR A 10 24.11 20.19 11.22
N PRO A 11 24.81 19.07 11.06
CA PRO A 11 25.01 18.49 9.75
C PRO A 11 23.65 18.16 9.18
N SER A 12 23.32 18.72 8.02
CA SER A 12 22.17 18.36 7.21
C SER A 12 22.37 16.89 6.81
N LEU A 13 21.80 15.96 7.57
CA LEU A 13 21.67 14.59 7.12
C LEU A 13 20.88 14.63 5.83
N ALA A 14 21.47 14.13 4.73
CA ALA A 14 20.75 13.97 3.48
C ALA A 14 19.48 13.15 3.77
N PRO A 15 18.32 13.55 3.23
CA PRO A 15 17.09 12.82 3.48
C PRO A 15 17.23 11.37 3.01
N ALA A 16 16.66 10.42 3.76
CA ALA A 16 16.52 9.06 3.27
C ALA A 16 15.59 9.06 2.05
N PRO A 17 15.74 8.12 1.10
CA PRO A 17 14.78 7.94 0.01
C PRO A 17 13.36 7.76 0.57
N PHE A 18 12.39 8.39 -0.06
CA PHE A 18 10.99 8.29 0.33
C PHE A 18 10.10 8.07 -0.89
N HIS A 19 8.94 7.46 -0.67
CA HIS A 19 7.91 7.25 -1.67
C HIS A 19 6.74 8.19 -1.44
N LEU A 20 6.12 8.61 -2.53
CA LEU A 20 4.94 9.46 -2.50
C LEU A 20 3.83 8.81 -3.32
N LEU A 21 2.69 8.55 -2.65
CA LEU A 21 1.46 8.14 -3.31
C LEU A 21 0.64 9.40 -3.61
N ALA A 22 0.69 9.87 -4.84
CA ALA A 22 -0.06 11.04 -5.26
C ALA A 22 -1.49 10.65 -5.68
N LYS A 23 -2.46 11.41 -5.19
CA LYS A 23 -3.90 11.17 -5.35
C LYS A 23 -4.53 12.30 -6.19
N PRO A 24 -4.34 12.27 -7.51
CA PRO A 24 -4.75 13.40 -8.37
C PRO A 24 -6.26 13.61 -8.43
N THR A 25 -7.06 12.58 -8.11
CA THR A 25 -8.52 12.65 -7.98
C THR A 25 -9.00 12.68 -6.52
N GLY A 26 -8.07 12.77 -5.56
CA GLY A 26 -8.41 12.60 -4.14
C GLY A 26 -9.17 11.31 -3.91
N ALA A 27 -10.31 11.39 -3.24
CA ALA A 27 -11.18 10.26 -2.92
C ALA A 27 -12.17 9.89 -4.04
N ILE A 28 -12.25 10.64 -5.14
CA ILE A 28 -13.25 10.38 -6.19
C ILE A 28 -12.90 9.12 -6.98
N CYS A 29 -13.88 8.22 -7.05
CA CYS A 29 -13.82 6.96 -7.76
C CYS A 29 -15.12 6.70 -8.53
N ASN A 30 -15.04 5.97 -9.63
CA ASN A 30 -16.20 5.49 -10.38
C ASN A 30 -16.83 4.23 -9.77
N LEU A 31 -16.14 3.60 -8.79
CA LEU A 31 -16.66 2.48 -8.01
C LEU A 31 -17.12 2.90 -6.61
N ASP A 32 -17.84 2.00 -5.95
CA ASP A 32 -18.33 2.14 -4.59
C ASP A 32 -18.04 0.90 -3.75
N CYS A 33 -16.79 0.42 -3.80
CA CYS A 33 -16.36 -0.77 -3.07
C CYS A 33 -16.70 -0.64 -1.59
N LYS A 34 -17.43 -1.62 -1.03
CA LYS A 34 -18.02 -1.55 0.31
C LYS A 34 -17.02 -1.33 1.44
N TYR A 35 -15.79 -1.83 1.28
CA TYR A 35 -14.70 -1.70 2.25
C TYR A 35 -13.81 -0.48 2.03
N CYS A 36 -14.03 0.31 0.97
CA CYS A 36 -13.12 1.39 0.62
C CYS A 36 -13.32 2.62 1.52
N PHE A 37 -12.67 2.60 2.67
CA PHE A 37 -12.69 3.72 3.62
C PHE A 37 -12.20 5.04 3.00
N PHE A 38 -11.36 4.96 1.96
CA PHE A 38 -10.80 6.13 1.31
C PHE A 38 -11.88 7.00 0.62
N LEU A 39 -12.98 6.39 0.15
CA LEU A 39 -14.12 7.13 -0.40
C LEU A 39 -14.64 8.21 0.56
N SER A 40 -14.61 7.94 1.85
CA SER A 40 -15.08 8.88 2.89
C SER A 40 -14.16 10.09 3.06
N LYS A 41 -12.91 10.04 2.59
CA LYS A 41 -11.94 11.15 2.70
C LYS A 41 -12.34 12.36 1.85
N GLU A 42 -13.33 12.22 0.96
CA GLU A 42 -14.00 13.34 0.31
C GLU A 42 -14.52 14.39 1.33
N MET A 43 -14.94 13.94 2.49
CA MET A 43 -15.44 14.81 3.57
C MET A 43 -14.38 15.76 4.16
N LEU A 44 -13.09 15.48 3.93
CA LEU A 44 -12.00 16.37 4.38
C LEU A 44 -11.87 17.63 3.52
N TYR A 45 -12.45 17.64 2.30
CA TYR A 45 -12.27 18.71 1.33
C TYR A 45 -13.60 19.22 0.76
N PRO A 46 -14.49 19.77 1.61
CA PRO A 46 -15.80 20.23 1.18
C PRO A 46 -15.69 21.32 0.10
N GLY A 47 -16.43 21.14 -0.98
CA GLY A 47 -16.41 22.07 -2.13
C GLY A 47 -15.23 21.90 -3.10
N SER A 48 -14.34 20.95 -2.88
CA SER A 48 -13.27 20.62 -3.82
C SER A 48 -13.82 20.04 -5.11
N ARG A 49 -13.11 20.28 -6.22
CA ARG A 49 -13.36 19.61 -7.51
C ARG A 49 -12.67 18.25 -7.61
N PHE A 50 -11.82 17.89 -6.64
CA PHE A 50 -11.05 16.64 -6.60
C PHE A 50 -10.28 16.37 -7.90
N ARG A 51 -9.64 17.39 -8.42
CA ARG A 51 -8.76 17.30 -9.59
C ARG A 51 -7.50 18.11 -9.33
N MET A 52 -6.35 17.46 -9.39
CA MET A 52 -5.05 18.13 -9.28
C MET A 52 -4.90 19.11 -10.45
N ALA A 53 -4.65 20.36 -10.15
CA ALA A 53 -4.38 21.38 -11.15
C ALA A 53 -3.01 21.17 -11.81
N ASP A 54 -2.84 21.68 -13.01
CA ASP A 54 -1.62 21.50 -13.80
C ASP A 54 -0.39 22.13 -13.12
N GLU A 55 -0.57 23.31 -12.53
CA GLU A 55 0.47 24.03 -11.77
C GLU A 55 0.93 23.24 -10.53
N LEU A 56 0.00 22.50 -9.91
CA LEU A 56 0.32 21.63 -8.79
C LEU A 56 1.04 20.36 -9.27
N LEU A 57 0.62 19.79 -10.39
CA LEU A 57 1.30 18.64 -11.02
C LEU A 57 2.76 18.97 -11.34
N GLU A 58 3.02 20.14 -11.96
CA GLU A 58 4.37 20.62 -12.25
C GLU A 58 5.18 20.81 -10.96
N THR A 59 4.59 21.44 -9.95
CA THR A 59 5.21 21.68 -8.64
C THR A 59 5.56 20.35 -7.95
N TYR A 60 4.64 19.39 -7.96
CA TYR A 60 4.83 18.06 -7.37
C TYR A 60 6.01 17.36 -8.02
N ILE A 61 6.01 17.23 -9.35
CA ILE A 61 7.07 16.49 -10.07
C ILE A 61 8.43 17.16 -9.86
N ARG A 62 8.50 18.47 -10.00
CA ARG A 62 9.74 19.23 -9.79
C ARG A 62 10.28 19.04 -8.39
N GLN A 63 9.47 19.26 -7.34
CA GLN A 63 9.91 19.12 -5.96
C GLN A 63 10.27 17.67 -5.60
N LEU A 64 9.56 16.67 -6.13
CA LEU A 64 9.89 15.27 -5.91
C LEU A 64 11.29 14.93 -6.46
N LEU A 65 11.56 15.33 -7.71
CA LEU A 65 12.86 15.10 -8.36
C LEU A 65 14.01 15.85 -7.64
N GLU A 66 13.73 17.06 -7.17
CA GLU A 66 14.68 17.85 -6.37
C GLU A 66 15.00 17.22 -5.02
N SER A 67 13.99 16.60 -4.39
CA SER A 67 14.05 16.09 -3.00
C SER A 67 14.66 14.70 -2.87
N GLN A 68 14.70 13.90 -3.95
CA GLN A 68 15.27 12.55 -3.88
C GLN A 68 16.80 12.58 -3.84
N PRO A 69 17.42 11.86 -2.86
CA PRO A 69 18.87 11.85 -2.69
C PRO A 69 19.58 10.91 -3.68
N GLY A 70 18.88 9.90 -4.18
CA GLY A 70 19.41 8.87 -5.07
C GLY A 70 19.03 9.07 -6.53
N PRO A 71 19.59 8.23 -7.42
CA PRO A 71 19.28 8.28 -8.85
C PRO A 71 17.88 7.72 -9.16
N GLU A 72 17.35 6.85 -8.34
CA GLU A 72 16.05 6.21 -8.58
C GLU A 72 14.92 7.03 -7.97
N VAL A 73 13.92 7.37 -8.80
CA VAL A 73 12.73 8.11 -8.36
C VAL A 73 11.49 7.40 -8.86
N ILE A 74 10.52 7.18 -7.97
CA ILE A 74 9.24 6.58 -8.32
C ILE A 74 8.15 7.64 -8.23
N ILE A 75 7.39 7.79 -9.32
CA ILE A 75 6.16 8.58 -9.36
C ILE A 75 4.99 7.62 -9.26
N GLY A 76 4.34 7.60 -8.10
CA GLY A 76 3.23 6.69 -7.78
C GLY A 76 1.88 7.40 -7.82
N TRP A 77 0.99 6.92 -8.67
CA TRP A 77 -0.38 7.41 -8.80
C TRP A 77 -1.36 6.46 -8.12
N GLN A 78 -2.19 7.00 -7.24
CA GLN A 78 -3.22 6.28 -6.49
C GLN A 78 -4.40 7.24 -6.21
N GLY A 79 -5.26 6.90 -5.28
CA GLY A 79 -6.38 7.70 -4.82
C GLY A 79 -7.70 6.96 -4.92
N GLY A 80 -8.77 7.63 -5.31
CA GLY A 80 -10.02 6.99 -5.69
C GLY A 80 -9.79 6.17 -6.96
N GLU A 81 -9.94 6.79 -8.13
CA GLU A 81 -9.51 6.19 -9.40
C GLU A 81 -8.71 7.21 -10.20
N PRO A 82 -7.38 7.08 -10.28
CA PRO A 82 -6.52 8.09 -10.90
C PRO A 82 -6.78 8.25 -12.41
N THR A 83 -7.24 7.21 -13.12
CA THR A 83 -7.54 7.30 -14.55
C THR A 83 -8.68 8.25 -14.90
N LEU A 84 -9.50 8.65 -13.92
CA LEU A 84 -10.52 9.70 -14.10
C LEU A 84 -9.92 11.09 -14.39
N MET A 85 -8.61 11.27 -14.18
CA MET A 85 -7.91 12.50 -14.62
C MET A 85 -7.88 12.64 -16.14
N GLY A 86 -7.97 11.52 -16.87
CA GLY A 86 -7.79 11.48 -18.33
C GLY A 86 -6.31 11.32 -18.71
N LEU A 87 -6.07 10.78 -19.90
CA LEU A 87 -4.73 10.41 -20.38
C LEU A 87 -3.79 11.63 -20.47
N ASP A 88 -4.32 12.78 -20.93
CA ASP A 88 -3.56 14.03 -21.09
C ASP A 88 -2.85 14.48 -19.80
N PHE A 89 -3.43 14.19 -18.62
CA PHE A 89 -2.79 14.48 -17.34
C PHE A 89 -1.50 13.69 -17.17
N PHE A 90 -1.51 12.41 -17.52
CA PHE A 90 -0.34 11.54 -17.40
C PHE A 90 0.70 11.83 -18.48
N GLU A 91 0.30 12.20 -19.69
CA GLU A 91 1.21 12.67 -20.73
C GLU A 91 1.94 13.96 -20.28
N ARG A 92 1.25 14.92 -19.66
CA ARG A 92 1.90 16.08 -19.06
C ARG A 92 2.85 15.71 -17.93
N SER A 93 2.50 14.71 -17.11
CA SER A 93 3.40 14.26 -16.05
C SER A 93 4.73 13.76 -16.59
N VAL A 94 4.71 13.02 -17.70
CA VAL A 94 5.93 12.59 -18.40
C VAL A 94 6.72 13.79 -18.94
N GLN A 95 6.05 14.77 -19.54
CA GLN A 95 6.70 16.00 -20.04
C GLN A 95 7.39 16.77 -18.90
N TYR A 96 6.76 16.88 -17.73
CA TYR A 96 7.38 17.53 -16.58
C TYR A 96 8.57 16.73 -16.03
N VAL A 97 8.51 15.40 -16.03
CA VAL A 97 9.66 14.57 -15.69
C VAL A 97 10.84 14.85 -16.62
N GLU A 98 10.61 14.85 -17.94
CA GLU A 98 11.68 15.13 -18.92
C GLU A 98 12.27 16.53 -18.77
N ARG A 99 11.46 17.51 -18.32
CA ARG A 99 11.91 18.89 -18.07
C ARG A 99 12.77 19.02 -16.81
N TYR A 100 12.45 18.29 -15.74
CA TYR A 100 13.01 18.52 -14.40
C TYR A 100 13.94 17.41 -13.89
N LYS A 101 14.00 16.24 -14.55
CA LYS A 101 14.90 15.17 -14.13
C LYS A 101 16.37 15.63 -14.17
N LYS A 102 17.11 15.30 -13.12
CA LYS A 102 18.54 15.58 -13.05
C LYS A 102 19.33 14.58 -13.90
N PRO A 103 20.54 14.94 -14.39
CA PRO A 103 21.42 13.98 -15.05
C PRO A 103 21.65 12.75 -14.19
N GLY A 104 21.42 11.57 -14.75
CA GLY A 104 21.57 10.27 -14.08
C GLY A 104 20.37 9.81 -13.26
N GLN A 105 19.31 10.61 -13.09
CA GLN A 105 18.08 10.14 -12.47
C GLN A 105 17.32 9.20 -13.41
N GLN A 106 16.89 8.07 -12.86
CA GLN A 106 16.01 7.09 -13.48
C GLN A 106 14.63 7.21 -12.84
N VAL A 107 13.61 7.55 -13.62
CA VAL A 107 12.27 7.76 -13.15
C VAL A 107 11.37 6.62 -13.60
N ALA A 108 10.78 5.91 -12.63
CA ALA A 108 9.79 4.89 -12.86
C ALA A 108 8.38 5.42 -12.54
N PHE A 109 7.40 5.00 -13.32
CA PHE A 109 6.00 5.34 -13.08
C PHE A 109 5.24 4.11 -12.58
N THR A 110 4.41 4.31 -11.56
CA THR A 110 3.48 3.29 -11.08
C THR A 110 2.08 3.86 -10.97
N ILE A 111 1.06 3.06 -11.25
CA ILE A 111 -0.34 3.44 -11.09
C ILE A 111 -1.12 2.31 -10.44
N GLN A 112 -1.90 2.62 -9.41
CA GLN A 112 -2.88 1.70 -8.88
C GLN A 112 -4.25 2.07 -9.40
N THR A 113 -4.93 1.12 -10.05
CA THR A 113 -6.23 1.34 -10.70
C THR A 113 -7.17 0.16 -10.47
N ASN A 114 -8.47 0.43 -10.50
CA ASN A 114 -9.49 -0.59 -10.56
C ASN A 114 -9.64 -1.22 -11.96
N GLY A 115 -8.99 -0.67 -12.97
CA GLY A 115 -8.93 -1.22 -14.33
C GLY A 115 -10.18 -1.03 -15.19
N THR A 116 -11.30 -0.58 -14.65
CA THR A 116 -12.61 -0.55 -15.37
C THR A 116 -12.65 0.47 -16.51
N THR A 117 -11.80 1.49 -16.46
CA THR A 117 -11.73 2.57 -17.48
C THR A 117 -10.68 2.30 -18.57
N LEU A 118 -9.89 1.25 -18.43
CA LEU A 118 -8.77 0.99 -19.33
C LEU A 118 -9.23 0.57 -20.74
N ASN A 119 -8.53 1.12 -21.73
CA ASN A 119 -8.70 0.86 -23.16
C ASN A 119 -7.33 0.83 -23.86
N ASP A 120 -7.32 0.62 -25.18
CA ASP A 120 -6.08 0.52 -25.95
C ASP A 120 -5.19 1.77 -25.85
N ALA A 121 -5.76 2.97 -25.75
CA ALA A 121 -4.97 4.21 -25.59
C ALA A 121 -4.22 4.22 -24.25
N TRP A 122 -4.88 3.85 -23.14
CA TRP A 122 -4.27 3.71 -21.83
C TRP A 122 -3.16 2.65 -21.84
N CYS A 123 -3.44 1.46 -22.40
CA CYS A 123 -2.50 0.36 -22.39
C CYS A 123 -1.28 0.66 -23.28
N ALA A 124 -1.46 1.34 -24.42
CA ALA A 124 -0.37 1.81 -25.26
C ALA A 124 0.52 2.84 -24.53
N PHE A 125 -0.08 3.79 -23.82
CA PHE A 125 0.65 4.75 -22.98
C PHE A 125 1.45 4.05 -21.88
N PHE A 126 0.84 3.14 -21.13
CA PHE A 126 1.53 2.40 -20.06
C PHE A 126 2.72 1.60 -20.61
N LYS A 127 2.55 0.96 -21.76
CA LYS A 127 3.65 0.20 -22.38
C LYS A 127 4.77 1.11 -22.87
N ALA A 128 4.42 2.24 -23.52
CA ALA A 128 5.40 3.18 -24.06
C ALA A 128 6.27 3.81 -22.96
N HIS A 129 5.69 4.05 -21.78
CA HIS A 129 6.36 4.69 -20.65
C HIS A 129 6.75 3.71 -19.53
N GLN A 130 6.68 2.40 -19.79
CA GLN A 130 7.06 1.34 -18.84
C GLN A 130 6.38 1.52 -17.47
N VAL A 131 5.09 1.91 -17.47
CA VAL A 131 4.32 2.10 -16.24
C VAL A 131 4.00 0.74 -15.63
N LEU A 132 4.39 0.52 -14.38
CA LEU A 132 3.94 -0.64 -13.61
C LEU A 132 2.52 -0.40 -13.13
N VAL A 133 1.60 -1.27 -13.54
CA VAL A 133 0.19 -1.17 -13.18
C VAL A 133 -0.15 -2.09 -12.02
N GLY A 134 -0.59 -1.53 -10.91
CA GLY A 134 -1.23 -2.26 -9.82
C GLY A 134 -2.72 -2.42 -10.13
N LEU A 135 -3.15 -3.61 -10.58
CA LEU A 135 -4.54 -3.88 -10.90
C LEU A 135 -5.26 -4.50 -9.71
N SER A 136 -6.35 -3.88 -9.31
CA SER A 136 -7.15 -4.30 -8.14
C SER A 136 -8.12 -5.43 -8.48
N VAL A 137 -7.85 -6.66 -8.00
CA VAL A 137 -8.68 -7.85 -8.18
C VAL A 137 -8.68 -8.68 -6.89
N ASP A 138 -9.84 -9.06 -6.35
CA ASP A 138 -9.92 -9.75 -5.05
C ASP A 138 -10.12 -11.28 -5.17
N GLY A 139 -9.92 -11.85 -6.34
CA GLY A 139 -10.09 -13.27 -6.64
C GLY A 139 -11.11 -13.54 -7.75
N PRO A 140 -11.65 -14.78 -7.86
CA PRO A 140 -12.74 -15.12 -8.77
C PRO A 140 -13.96 -14.23 -8.60
N ARG A 141 -14.87 -14.26 -9.58
CA ARG A 141 -16.05 -13.38 -9.69
C ARG A 141 -16.81 -13.21 -8.38
N GLU A 142 -17.21 -14.31 -7.77
CA GLU A 142 -18.05 -14.31 -6.58
C GLU A 142 -17.36 -13.61 -5.39
N LEU A 143 -16.05 -13.81 -5.25
CA LEU A 143 -15.25 -13.22 -4.20
C LEU A 143 -14.94 -11.73 -4.48
N HIS A 144 -14.69 -11.40 -5.74
CA HIS A 144 -14.46 -10.02 -6.17
C HIS A 144 -15.72 -9.17 -6.04
N ASP A 145 -16.84 -9.62 -6.60
CA ASP A 145 -18.10 -8.90 -6.67
C ASP A 145 -18.82 -8.82 -5.30
N ALA A 146 -18.38 -9.60 -4.31
CA ALA A 146 -18.91 -9.50 -2.95
C ALA A 146 -18.81 -8.08 -2.39
N TYR A 147 -17.69 -7.38 -2.67
CA TYR A 147 -17.44 -6.05 -2.13
C TYR A 147 -16.99 -5.02 -3.18
N ARG A 148 -16.48 -5.42 -4.34
CA ARG A 148 -16.15 -4.48 -5.43
C ARG A 148 -17.35 -4.25 -6.33
N VAL A 149 -18.06 -3.18 -6.05
CA VAL A 149 -19.28 -2.81 -6.79
C VAL A 149 -19.15 -1.43 -7.41
N ASP A 150 -19.94 -1.20 -8.46
CA ASP A 150 -20.08 0.14 -9.05
C ASP A 150 -21.02 1.03 -8.20
N LYS A 151 -21.22 2.28 -8.65
CA LYS A 151 -22.13 3.24 -7.99
C LYS A 151 -23.61 2.76 -7.98
N GLY A 152 -23.96 1.81 -8.83
CA GLY A 152 -25.29 1.17 -8.87
C GLY A 152 -25.39 -0.12 -8.05
N GLY A 153 -24.32 -0.52 -7.35
CA GLY A 153 -24.26 -1.73 -6.53
C GLY A 153 -24.04 -3.02 -7.34
N ARG A 154 -23.71 -2.95 -8.63
CA ARG A 154 -23.46 -4.12 -9.49
C ARG A 154 -21.98 -4.53 -9.34
N GLY A 155 -21.72 -5.84 -9.40
CA GLY A 155 -20.37 -6.38 -9.46
C GLY A 155 -19.56 -5.84 -10.63
N THR A 156 -18.24 -5.74 -10.48
CA THR A 156 -17.34 -5.09 -11.44
C THR A 156 -16.35 -6.05 -12.09
N PHE A 157 -16.44 -7.34 -11.81
CA PHE A 157 -15.49 -8.36 -12.27
C PHE A 157 -15.29 -8.34 -13.80
N ASP A 158 -16.36 -8.30 -14.60
CA ASP A 158 -16.26 -8.30 -16.07
C ASP A 158 -15.54 -7.05 -16.61
N ASP A 159 -15.81 -5.89 -16.01
CA ASP A 159 -15.16 -4.64 -16.39
C ASP A 159 -13.66 -4.66 -16.07
N VAL A 160 -13.28 -5.20 -14.92
CA VAL A 160 -11.87 -5.36 -14.53
C VAL A 160 -11.18 -6.38 -15.42
N MET A 161 -11.80 -7.52 -15.73
CA MET A 161 -11.24 -8.53 -16.65
C MET A 161 -11.09 -8.01 -18.07
N ARG A 162 -11.95 -7.13 -18.54
CA ARG A 162 -11.76 -6.41 -19.81
C ARG A 162 -10.50 -5.53 -19.76
N GLY A 163 -10.29 -4.79 -18.67
CA GLY A 163 -9.08 -4.01 -18.42
C GLY A 163 -7.82 -4.89 -18.38
N TRP A 164 -7.88 -6.01 -17.66
CA TRP A 164 -6.82 -7.01 -17.61
C TRP A 164 -6.47 -7.55 -19.00
N ALA A 165 -7.46 -7.96 -19.77
CA ALA A 165 -7.23 -8.46 -21.13
C ALA A 165 -6.58 -7.41 -22.03
N CYS A 166 -6.90 -6.12 -21.85
CA CYS A 166 -6.26 -5.02 -22.57
C CYS A 166 -4.78 -4.89 -22.15
N LEU A 167 -4.48 -4.83 -20.86
CA LEU A 167 -3.11 -4.75 -20.34
C LEU A 167 -2.25 -5.91 -20.84
N ASN A 168 -2.76 -7.13 -20.74
CA ASN A 168 -2.07 -8.34 -21.16
C ASN A 168 -1.79 -8.34 -22.67
N ARG A 169 -2.77 -7.96 -23.51
CA ARG A 169 -2.62 -7.85 -24.96
C ARG A 169 -1.51 -6.85 -25.36
N HIS A 170 -1.36 -5.75 -24.63
CA HIS A 170 -0.32 -4.76 -24.86
C HIS A 170 1.02 -5.11 -24.19
N GLY A 171 1.10 -6.20 -23.43
CA GLY A 171 2.30 -6.61 -22.70
C GLY A 171 2.75 -5.60 -21.66
N VAL A 172 1.78 -4.96 -20.96
CA VAL A 172 2.05 -4.05 -19.83
C VAL A 172 2.42 -4.85 -18.60
N ASP A 173 3.39 -4.39 -17.83
CA ASP A 173 3.78 -5.01 -16.57
C ASP A 173 2.72 -4.76 -15.50
N VAL A 174 2.20 -5.83 -14.90
CA VAL A 174 1.08 -5.76 -13.96
C VAL A 174 1.40 -6.50 -12.66
N ASN A 175 1.14 -5.83 -11.55
CA ASN A 175 1.09 -6.41 -10.21
C ASN A 175 -0.38 -6.54 -9.77
N MET A 176 -0.84 -7.75 -9.43
CA MET A 176 -2.20 -7.97 -8.94
C MET A 176 -2.30 -7.58 -7.47
N LEU A 177 -3.21 -6.66 -7.17
CA LEU A 177 -3.50 -6.20 -5.82
C LEU A 177 -4.79 -6.85 -5.33
N CYS A 178 -4.66 -7.80 -4.42
CA CYS A 178 -5.78 -8.50 -3.80
C CYS A 178 -6.02 -7.97 -2.39
N THR A 179 -7.18 -7.39 -2.18
CA THR A 179 -7.66 -7.08 -0.84
C THR A 179 -8.25 -8.34 -0.20
N VAL A 180 -7.69 -8.74 0.95
CA VAL A 180 -8.19 -9.89 1.71
C VAL A 180 -9.15 -9.42 2.78
N HIS A 181 -10.38 -9.90 2.70
CA HIS A 181 -11.52 -9.50 3.50
C HIS A 181 -12.36 -10.72 3.91
N ALA A 182 -13.38 -10.54 4.74
CA ALA A 182 -14.17 -11.66 5.28
C ALA A 182 -14.74 -12.60 4.20
N ALA A 183 -15.07 -12.10 3.00
CA ALA A 183 -15.67 -12.92 1.96
C ALA A 183 -14.66 -13.82 1.20
N ASN A 184 -13.38 -13.46 1.12
CA ASN A 184 -12.36 -14.26 0.41
C ASN A 184 -11.32 -14.90 1.35
N ALA A 185 -11.26 -14.50 2.63
CA ALA A 185 -10.24 -14.94 3.56
C ALA A 185 -10.24 -16.46 3.87
N ASP A 186 -11.38 -17.14 3.70
CA ASP A 186 -11.49 -18.59 3.88
C ASP A 186 -11.29 -19.37 2.56
N HIS A 187 -10.91 -18.69 1.47
CA HIS A 187 -10.69 -19.24 0.13
C HIS A 187 -9.24 -19.05 -0.40
N PRO A 188 -8.17 -19.31 0.40
CA PRO A 188 -6.81 -18.97 0.02
C PRO A 188 -6.35 -19.60 -1.29
N LEU A 189 -6.59 -20.90 -1.48
CA LEU A 189 -6.14 -21.60 -2.69
C LEU A 189 -6.97 -21.27 -3.92
N GLU A 190 -8.25 -20.97 -3.75
CA GLU A 190 -9.11 -20.53 -4.85
C GLU A 190 -8.62 -19.17 -5.37
N VAL A 191 -8.34 -18.22 -4.48
CA VAL A 191 -7.79 -16.91 -4.83
C VAL A 191 -6.40 -17.05 -5.48
N TYR A 192 -5.50 -17.83 -4.87
CA TYR A 192 -4.14 -17.99 -5.37
C TYR A 192 -4.09 -18.64 -6.75
N ARG A 193 -4.84 -19.74 -6.94
CA ARG A 193 -4.90 -20.47 -8.21
C ARG A 193 -5.57 -19.66 -9.31
N PHE A 194 -6.57 -18.85 -8.99
CA PHE A 194 -7.17 -17.90 -9.94
C PHE A 194 -6.10 -16.96 -10.52
N PHE A 195 -5.26 -16.35 -9.67
CA PHE A 195 -4.17 -15.48 -10.14
C PHE A 195 -3.12 -16.24 -10.95
N ARG A 196 -2.65 -17.37 -10.43
CA ARG A 196 -1.57 -18.15 -11.04
C ARG A 196 -2.02 -18.86 -12.31
N ASP A 197 -3.14 -19.56 -12.29
CA ASP A 197 -3.54 -20.53 -13.33
C ASP A 197 -4.45 -19.89 -14.40
N GLU A 198 -5.37 -19.01 -13.99
CA GLU A 198 -6.33 -18.38 -14.91
C GLU A 198 -5.79 -17.06 -15.45
N LEU A 199 -5.34 -16.14 -14.58
CA LEU A 199 -4.76 -14.87 -15.02
C LEU A 199 -3.29 -15.00 -15.44
N LYS A 200 -2.60 -16.07 -15.03
CA LYS A 200 -1.19 -16.33 -15.31
C LYS A 200 -0.29 -15.16 -14.89
N THR A 201 -0.60 -14.55 -13.78
CA THR A 201 0.19 -13.45 -13.24
C THR A 201 1.40 -13.98 -12.45
N GLU A 202 2.50 -13.25 -12.55
CA GLU A 202 3.73 -13.56 -11.82
C GLU A 202 3.85 -12.76 -10.50
N PHE A 203 3.07 -11.68 -10.33
CA PHE A 203 3.21 -10.78 -9.17
C PHE A 203 1.88 -10.57 -8.47
N ILE A 204 1.86 -10.91 -7.17
CA ILE A 204 0.67 -10.85 -6.32
C ILE A 204 0.99 -10.09 -5.03
N GLN A 205 0.18 -9.09 -4.72
CA GLN A 205 0.19 -8.38 -3.45
C GLN A 205 -1.10 -8.65 -2.68
N LEU A 206 -0.98 -9.12 -1.44
CA LEU A 206 -2.09 -9.44 -0.54
C LEU A 206 -2.19 -8.37 0.53
N ILE A 207 -3.34 -7.72 0.67
CA ILE A 207 -3.57 -6.59 1.58
C ILE A 207 -4.76 -6.92 2.49
N PRO A 208 -4.55 -7.14 3.80
CA PRO A 208 -5.67 -7.43 4.71
C PRO A 208 -6.51 -6.17 4.98
N ILE A 209 -7.83 -6.28 4.88
CA ILE A 209 -8.75 -5.23 5.31
C ILE A 209 -9.00 -5.32 6.80
N ILE A 210 -8.78 -4.20 7.48
CA ILE A 210 -9.13 -3.96 8.87
C ILE A 210 -9.73 -2.55 8.94
N GLU A 211 -11.04 -2.50 9.10
CA GLU A 211 -11.79 -1.25 9.22
C GLU A 211 -12.11 -1.04 10.71
N ARG A 212 -11.16 -0.41 11.42
CA ARG A 212 -11.27 -0.09 12.84
C ARG A 212 -12.26 1.04 13.04
N VAL A 213 -13.20 0.88 13.96
CA VAL A 213 -14.24 1.87 14.26
C VAL A 213 -14.60 1.87 15.74
N THR A 214 -15.31 2.91 16.20
CA THR A 214 -15.94 2.91 17.52
C THR A 214 -17.21 2.07 17.52
N SER A 215 -17.71 1.68 18.71
CA SER A 215 -18.97 0.93 18.84
C SER A 215 -20.17 1.69 18.29
N GLU A 216 -20.17 3.01 18.42
CA GLU A 216 -21.23 3.88 17.92
C GLU A 216 -21.24 3.95 16.39
N MET A 217 -20.03 3.93 15.77
CA MET A 217 -19.88 3.98 14.32
C MET A 217 -20.13 2.63 13.65
N LEU A 218 -19.97 1.52 14.37
CA LEU A 218 -20.01 0.16 13.79
C LEU A 218 -21.26 -0.13 12.95
N PRO A 219 -22.49 0.17 13.40
CA PRO A 219 -23.70 -0.09 12.59
C PRO A 219 -23.73 0.72 11.28
N VAL A 220 -23.17 1.92 11.30
CA VAL A 220 -23.06 2.80 10.12
C VAL A 220 -21.99 2.29 9.18
N ALA A 221 -20.82 1.94 9.72
CA ALA A 221 -19.68 1.43 8.97
C ALA A 221 -19.99 0.10 8.26
N ASN A 222 -20.73 -0.82 8.88
CA ASN A 222 -21.14 -2.09 8.28
C ASN A 222 -21.96 -1.93 7.00
N ARG A 223 -22.60 -0.77 6.78
CA ARG A 223 -23.31 -0.47 5.53
C ARG A 223 -22.37 -0.02 4.39
N GLY A 224 -21.07 0.18 4.68
CA GLY A 224 -20.06 0.65 3.72
C GLY A 224 -19.79 2.16 3.81
N TRP A 225 -18.81 2.65 3.07
CA TRP A 225 -18.30 4.03 3.11
C TRP A 225 -18.74 4.87 1.89
N GLY A 226 -19.47 4.27 0.96
CA GLY A 226 -19.92 4.89 -0.25
C GLY A 226 -21.08 5.87 -0.09
N GLU A 227 -21.60 6.37 -1.21
CA GLU A 227 -22.76 7.25 -1.24
C GLU A 227 -24.02 6.55 -0.73
N ARG A 228 -24.88 7.31 -0.03
CA ARG A 228 -26.08 6.77 0.64
C ARG A 228 -27.34 7.59 0.34
N GLY A 229 -27.48 8.06 -0.88
CA GLY A 229 -28.58 8.93 -1.24
C GLY A 229 -28.57 10.22 -0.43
N SER A 230 -29.58 10.47 0.38
CA SER A 230 -29.70 11.68 1.22
C SER A 230 -28.98 11.58 2.58
N ASP A 231 -28.52 10.38 2.97
CA ASP A 231 -27.85 10.19 4.27
C ASP A 231 -26.44 10.80 4.25
N PRO A 232 -26.01 11.50 5.30
CA PRO A 232 -24.65 11.98 5.39
C PRO A 232 -23.65 10.81 5.34
N ARG A 233 -22.61 10.95 4.51
CA ARG A 233 -21.52 10.00 4.45
C ARG A 233 -20.66 10.16 5.72
N PRO A 234 -20.38 9.09 6.48
CA PRO A 234 -19.50 9.19 7.63
C PRO A 234 -18.04 9.33 7.18
N LEU A 235 -17.28 10.19 7.85
CA LEU A 235 -15.84 10.23 7.67
C LEU A 235 -15.21 9.03 8.42
N TYR A 236 -14.43 8.23 7.71
CA TYR A 236 -13.60 7.20 8.35
C TYR A 236 -12.39 7.83 9.05
N VAL A 237 -12.23 7.53 10.32
CA VAL A 237 -11.06 7.86 11.14
C VAL A 237 -10.57 6.63 11.89
N LEU A 238 -9.28 6.58 12.19
CA LEU A 238 -8.65 5.44 12.88
C LEU A 238 -8.92 5.48 14.40
N GLU A 239 -10.16 5.29 14.79
CA GLU A 239 -10.60 5.36 16.18
C GLU A 239 -11.34 4.08 16.62
N GLY A 240 -11.47 3.88 17.94
CA GLY A 240 -12.18 2.75 18.52
C GLY A 240 -11.37 1.47 18.60
N ASN A 241 -12.05 0.37 18.92
CA ASN A 241 -11.49 -0.97 19.09
C ASN A 241 -12.38 -2.07 18.51
N GLN A 242 -13.42 -1.70 17.78
CA GLN A 242 -14.25 -2.61 17.00
C GLN A 242 -13.76 -2.67 15.54
N VAL A 243 -14.15 -3.71 14.83
CA VAL A 243 -13.91 -3.82 13.38
C VAL A 243 -15.21 -4.14 12.67
N THR A 244 -15.34 -3.70 11.41
CA THR A 244 -16.51 -4.05 10.60
C THR A 244 -16.54 -5.55 10.30
N GLU A 245 -17.72 -6.07 9.95
CA GLU A 245 -17.93 -7.47 9.55
C GLU A 245 -17.18 -7.86 8.26
N ARG A 246 -16.71 -6.87 7.48
CA ARG A 246 -15.88 -7.10 6.28
C ARG A 246 -14.41 -7.30 6.62
N SER A 247 -13.99 -6.92 7.81
CA SER A 247 -12.60 -7.06 8.24
C SER A 247 -12.21 -8.54 8.36
N VAL A 248 -10.99 -8.86 7.92
CA VAL A 248 -10.44 -10.20 8.12
C VAL A 248 -10.01 -10.39 9.57
N SER A 249 -10.32 -11.53 10.19
CA SER A 249 -9.82 -11.85 11.54
C SER A 249 -8.35 -12.25 11.52
N ALA A 250 -7.69 -12.22 12.67
CA ALA A 250 -6.30 -12.65 12.80
C ALA A 250 -6.11 -14.12 12.38
N GLU A 251 -7.04 -14.98 12.78
CA GLU A 251 -7.00 -16.41 12.46
C GLU A 251 -7.24 -16.65 10.97
N GLN A 252 -8.19 -15.95 10.36
CA GLN A 252 -8.44 -16.03 8.91
C GLN A 252 -7.19 -15.59 8.14
N TRP A 253 -6.61 -14.45 8.51
CA TRP A 253 -5.39 -13.95 7.86
C TRP A 253 -4.23 -14.94 7.95
N GLY A 254 -3.99 -15.52 9.13
CA GLY A 254 -2.95 -16.53 9.33
C GLY A 254 -3.18 -17.76 8.46
N ARG A 255 -4.41 -18.33 8.45
CA ARG A 255 -4.77 -19.49 7.61
C ARG A 255 -4.66 -19.17 6.12
N PHE A 256 -5.07 -17.96 5.71
CA PHE A 256 -5.00 -17.51 4.33
C PHE A 256 -3.56 -17.49 3.81
N LEU A 257 -2.64 -16.88 4.57
CA LEU A 257 -1.23 -16.83 4.21
C LEU A 257 -0.57 -18.21 4.22
N ILE A 258 -0.83 -19.02 5.24
CA ILE A 258 -0.28 -20.39 5.36
C ILE A 258 -0.76 -21.26 4.21
N GLY A 259 -2.06 -21.24 3.88
CA GLY A 259 -2.62 -22.04 2.80
C GLY A 259 -2.00 -21.73 1.44
N ILE A 260 -1.76 -20.45 1.13
CA ILE A 260 -1.06 -20.08 -0.11
C ILE A 260 0.41 -20.45 -0.04
N PHE A 261 1.08 -20.20 1.09
CA PHE A 261 2.51 -20.49 1.25
C PHE A 261 2.85 -21.96 1.05
N ASP A 262 2.04 -22.86 1.58
CA ASP A 262 2.27 -24.33 1.49
C ASP A 262 2.23 -24.83 0.03
N GLU A 263 1.37 -24.25 -0.80
CA GLU A 263 1.37 -24.55 -2.24
C GLU A 263 2.54 -23.85 -2.96
N TRP A 264 2.75 -22.56 -2.68
CA TRP A 264 3.79 -21.75 -3.30
C TRP A 264 5.20 -22.30 -3.06
N VAL A 265 5.52 -22.65 -1.81
CA VAL A 265 6.88 -23.07 -1.42
C VAL A 265 7.33 -24.40 -2.06
N THR A 266 6.36 -25.22 -2.51
CA THR A 266 6.64 -26.52 -3.14
C THR A 266 6.60 -26.50 -4.67
N ARG A 267 6.07 -25.41 -5.29
CA ARG A 267 5.78 -25.36 -6.74
C ARG A 267 6.24 -24.12 -7.47
N ASP A 268 6.19 -22.94 -6.80
CA ASP A 268 6.12 -21.66 -7.48
C ASP A 268 7.22 -20.66 -7.07
N VAL A 269 8.15 -21.07 -6.17
CA VAL A 269 9.31 -20.24 -5.79
C VAL A 269 10.11 -19.87 -7.03
N GLY A 270 10.37 -18.57 -7.21
CA GLY A 270 11.08 -18.03 -8.39
C GLY A 270 10.25 -17.97 -9.67
N LYS A 271 8.94 -18.33 -9.62
CA LYS A 271 8.01 -18.24 -10.75
C LYS A 271 6.86 -17.29 -10.46
N VAL A 272 6.29 -17.36 -9.27
CA VAL A 272 5.26 -16.47 -8.80
C VAL A 272 5.77 -15.72 -7.58
N TYR A 273 5.78 -14.40 -7.66
CA TYR A 273 6.25 -13.51 -6.60
C TYR A 273 5.04 -13.06 -5.77
N VAL A 274 4.95 -13.58 -4.56
CA VAL A 274 3.99 -13.10 -3.57
C VAL A 274 4.71 -12.13 -2.66
N GLN A 275 4.43 -10.83 -2.79
CA GLN A 275 5.17 -9.75 -2.13
C GLN A 275 5.41 -9.99 -0.63
N MET A 276 4.41 -10.53 0.07
CA MET A 276 4.50 -10.88 1.49
C MET A 276 5.56 -11.96 1.77
N PHE A 277 5.70 -12.95 0.89
CA PHE A 277 6.64 -14.05 1.06
C PHE A 277 8.07 -13.63 0.73
N ASP A 278 8.24 -12.82 -0.32
CA ASP A 278 9.54 -12.25 -0.68
C ASP A 278 10.05 -11.30 0.41
N ALA A 279 9.15 -10.45 0.95
CA ALA A 279 9.47 -9.57 2.07
C ALA A 279 9.83 -10.37 3.35
N ALA A 280 9.14 -11.48 3.60
CA ALA A 280 9.51 -12.39 4.68
C ALA A 280 10.91 -12.97 4.44
N LEU A 281 11.19 -13.55 3.26
CA LEU A 281 12.50 -14.11 2.95
C LEU A 281 13.62 -13.09 3.11
N ALA A 282 13.40 -11.82 2.73
CA ALA A 282 14.35 -10.73 2.97
C ALA A 282 14.73 -10.63 4.45
N SER A 283 13.76 -10.76 5.37
CA SER A 283 14.03 -10.75 6.82
C SER A 283 14.90 -11.93 7.27
N TRP A 284 14.69 -13.14 6.72
CA TRP A 284 15.51 -14.33 7.05
C TRP A 284 16.93 -14.27 6.50
N VAL A 285 17.15 -13.57 5.38
CA VAL A 285 18.52 -13.34 4.89
C VAL A 285 19.21 -12.15 5.57
N GLY A 286 18.49 -11.36 6.36
CA GLY A 286 19.00 -10.15 7.02
C GLY A 286 19.08 -8.94 6.11
N ALA A 287 18.33 -8.93 5.01
CA ALA A 287 18.21 -7.76 4.13
C ALA A 287 17.22 -6.72 4.70
N PRO A 288 17.32 -5.45 4.29
CA PRO A 288 16.32 -4.44 4.64
C PRO A 288 14.93 -4.87 4.18
N ALA A 289 13.90 -4.57 4.99
CA ALA A 289 12.53 -4.88 4.65
C ALA A 289 12.07 -4.11 3.40
N SER A 290 11.53 -4.82 2.43
CA SER A 290 10.97 -4.24 1.19
C SER A 290 9.56 -3.68 1.39
N MET A 291 8.88 -4.05 2.48
CA MET A 291 7.56 -3.55 2.85
C MET A 291 7.63 -2.72 4.14
N CYS A 292 7.02 -1.52 4.14
CA CYS A 292 7.02 -0.63 5.31
C CYS A 292 6.39 -1.29 6.56
N ILE A 293 5.43 -2.21 6.37
CA ILE A 293 4.81 -2.92 7.50
C ILE A 293 5.80 -3.80 8.27
N PHE A 294 6.84 -4.31 7.61
CA PHE A 294 7.90 -5.14 8.21
C PHE A 294 9.19 -4.38 8.49
N SER A 295 9.23 -3.08 8.25
CA SER A 295 10.35 -2.22 8.66
C SER A 295 10.27 -1.88 10.15
N ASP A 296 11.40 -1.64 10.79
CA ASP A 296 11.49 -1.24 12.20
C ASP A 296 10.81 0.13 12.44
N THR A 297 10.92 1.03 11.49
CA THR A 297 10.33 2.37 11.53
C THR A 297 9.42 2.62 10.33
N CYS A 298 8.60 3.69 10.42
CA CYS A 298 7.77 4.21 9.32
C CYS A 298 8.34 5.51 8.74
N GLY A 299 7.51 6.26 8.00
CA GLY A 299 7.75 7.63 7.58
C GLY A 299 8.33 7.79 6.17
N GLY A 300 8.66 6.66 5.50
CA GLY A 300 9.18 6.70 4.12
C GLY A 300 8.10 6.58 3.02
N ALA A 301 6.81 6.45 3.36
CA ALA A 301 5.72 6.32 2.39
C ALA A 301 4.60 7.32 2.71
N LEU A 302 4.65 8.47 2.07
CA LEU A 302 3.75 9.61 2.32
C LEU A 302 2.61 9.63 1.30
N ALA A 303 1.57 10.43 1.56
CA ALA A 303 0.47 10.67 0.65
C ALA A 303 0.34 12.15 0.27
N LEU A 304 0.23 12.43 -1.02
CA LEU A 304 -0.03 13.76 -1.55
C LEU A 304 -1.45 13.82 -2.10
N GLU A 305 -2.26 14.70 -1.54
CA GLU A 305 -3.63 14.93 -1.99
C GLU A 305 -3.70 15.87 -3.21
N HIS A 306 -4.85 15.82 -3.89
CA HIS A 306 -5.14 16.57 -5.12
C HIS A 306 -5.02 18.11 -5.00
N ASN A 307 -5.03 18.64 -3.79
CA ASN A 307 -4.88 20.07 -3.49
C ASN A 307 -3.47 20.47 -3.03
N GLY A 308 -2.54 19.51 -2.96
CA GLY A 308 -1.15 19.73 -2.53
C GLY A 308 -0.88 19.46 -1.05
N ASP A 309 -1.87 19.04 -0.28
CA ASP A 309 -1.67 18.65 1.11
C ASP A 309 -0.87 17.34 1.19
N LEU A 310 0.18 17.36 2.01
CA LEU A 310 1.08 16.23 2.22
C LEU A 310 0.83 15.64 3.60
N TYR A 311 0.55 14.34 3.65
CA TYR A 311 0.30 13.58 4.87
C TYR A 311 1.43 12.60 5.17
N SER A 312 1.62 12.30 6.45
CA SER A 312 2.67 11.41 6.95
C SER A 312 2.65 10.01 6.35
N CYS A 313 1.47 9.50 5.97
CA CYS A 313 1.29 8.18 5.38
C CYS A 313 -0.07 8.07 4.67
N ASP A 314 -0.17 7.21 3.66
CA ASP A 314 -1.41 6.91 2.95
C ASP A 314 -2.55 6.39 3.85
N HIS A 315 -2.20 5.64 4.89
CA HIS A 315 -3.18 5.15 5.86
C HIS A 315 -3.62 6.20 6.88
N PHE A 316 -2.94 7.33 6.97
CA PHE A 316 -3.15 8.38 7.97
C PHE A 316 -3.48 9.72 7.29
N VAL A 317 -4.39 9.68 6.29
CA VAL A 317 -4.94 10.90 5.67
C VAL A 317 -6.03 11.46 6.60
N GLU A 318 -5.57 12.14 7.65
CA GLU A 318 -6.38 12.75 8.70
C GLU A 318 -5.70 14.04 9.17
N PRO A 319 -6.46 15.06 9.64
CA PRO A 319 -5.91 16.38 9.97
C PRO A 319 -4.69 16.35 10.89
N THR A 320 -4.68 15.43 11.87
CA THR A 320 -3.56 15.27 12.84
C THR A 320 -2.23 14.90 12.17
N TYR A 321 -2.28 14.23 11.01
CA TYR A 321 -1.11 13.74 10.27
C TYR A 321 -0.77 14.59 9.05
N LEU A 322 -1.41 15.75 8.91
CA LEU A 322 -1.08 16.73 7.87
C LEU A 322 0.27 17.38 8.19
N LEU A 323 1.21 17.29 7.26
CA LEU A 323 2.54 17.92 7.37
C LEU A 323 2.53 19.35 6.86
N GLY A 324 1.70 19.65 5.89
CA GLY A 324 1.57 20.95 5.24
C GLY A 324 1.21 20.83 3.76
N ASN A 325 1.25 21.95 3.04
CA ASN A 325 0.91 22.00 1.62
C ASN A 325 2.16 22.33 0.78
N ILE A 326 2.44 21.54 -0.26
CA ILE A 326 3.66 21.67 -1.08
C ILE A 326 3.70 22.95 -1.92
N GLN A 327 2.60 23.64 -2.09
CA GLN A 327 2.56 24.96 -2.74
C GLN A 327 2.98 26.10 -1.80
N GLN A 328 2.96 25.86 -0.49
CA GLN A 328 3.32 26.84 0.54
C GLN A 328 4.71 26.58 1.13
N VAL A 329 5.06 25.31 1.30
CA VAL A 329 6.32 24.87 1.89
C VAL A 329 6.92 23.80 0.98
N HIS A 330 8.21 23.89 0.69
CA HIS A 330 8.87 22.91 -0.18
C HIS A 330 8.80 21.50 0.40
N MET A 331 8.48 20.51 -0.42
CA MET A 331 8.28 19.09 -0.04
C MET A 331 9.41 18.57 0.86
N LEU A 332 10.67 18.87 0.54
CA LEU A 332 11.82 18.42 1.32
C LEU A 332 11.73 18.84 2.80
N GLN A 333 11.25 20.04 3.08
CA GLN A 333 11.10 20.53 4.46
C GLN A 333 10.00 19.75 5.21
N LEU A 334 8.93 19.39 4.51
CA LEU A 334 7.81 18.62 5.08
C LEU A 334 8.23 17.18 5.39
N VAL A 335 8.89 16.50 4.46
CA VAL A 335 9.31 15.10 4.63
C VAL A 335 10.45 14.94 5.64
N THR A 336 11.25 15.98 5.87
CA THR A 336 12.32 15.98 6.87
C THR A 336 11.92 16.66 8.19
N SER A 337 10.65 17.02 8.35
CA SER A 337 10.16 17.69 9.56
C SER A 337 10.28 16.79 10.80
N GLU A 338 10.37 17.42 11.96
CA GLU A 338 10.38 16.70 13.25
C GLU A 338 9.08 15.90 13.44
N GLN A 339 7.93 16.43 13.00
CA GLN A 339 6.66 15.72 13.02
C GLN A 339 6.75 14.40 12.26
N GLN A 340 7.32 14.41 11.03
CA GLN A 340 7.48 13.20 10.22
C GLN A 340 8.48 12.23 10.84
N ARG A 341 9.55 12.74 11.40
CA ARG A 341 10.54 11.92 12.10
C ARG A 341 9.94 11.20 13.31
N GLN A 342 9.17 11.91 14.13
CA GLN A 342 8.48 11.34 15.29
C GLN A 342 7.44 10.31 14.88
N PHE A 343 6.64 10.60 13.83
CA PHE A 343 5.71 9.64 13.26
C PHE A 343 6.41 8.32 12.88
N GLY A 344 7.56 8.41 12.21
CA GLY A 344 8.33 7.25 11.79
C GLY A 344 8.87 6.41 12.96
N LEU A 345 9.46 7.08 13.94
CA LEU A 345 10.04 6.44 15.12
C LEU A 345 8.99 5.82 16.04
N ALA A 346 7.80 6.41 16.13
CA ALA A 346 6.72 5.91 16.96
C ALA A 346 6.38 4.44 16.66
N LYS A 347 6.55 3.99 15.43
CA LYS A 347 6.33 2.58 15.08
C LYS A 347 7.16 1.61 15.92
N ARG A 348 8.43 1.92 16.16
CA ARG A 348 9.36 1.13 16.98
C ARG A 348 9.18 1.42 18.46
N ASP A 349 9.12 2.72 18.81
CA ASP A 349 9.26 3.18 20.18
C ASP A 349 8.00 2.93 21.02
N THR A 350 6.83 2.73 20.39
CA THR A 350 5.56 2.42 21.06
C THR A 350 5.21 0.93 21.05
N LEU A 351 6.14 0.04 20.70
CA LEU A 351 5.89 -1.41 20.77
C LEU A 351 5.68 -1.87 22.21
N PRO A 352 4.62 -2.66 22.49
CA PRO A 352 4.43 -3.27 23.80
C PRO A 352 5.55 -4.27 24.12
N THR A 353 5.77 -4.57 25.39
CA THR A 353 6.79 -5.52 25.85
C THR A 353 6.64 -6.89 25.19
N TYR A 354 5.40 -7.36 25.08
CA TYR A 354 5.05 -8.57 24.35
C TYR A 354 5.64 -8.64 22.93
N CYS A 355 5.61 -7.52 22.19
CA CYS A 355 6.22 -7.44 20.85
C CYS A 355 7.73 -7.34 20.91
N ARG A 356 8.29 -6.62 21.90
CA ARG A 356 9.75 -6.46 22.04
C ARG A 356 10.45 -7.79 22.34
N GLU A 357 9.80 -8.70 23.06
CA GLU A 357 10.31 -10.02 23.44
C GLU A 357 9.88 -11.13 22.47
N CYS A 358 9.11 -10.81 21.44
CA CYS A 358 8.55 -11.79 20.51
C CYS A 358 9.61 -12.45 19.64
N SER A 359 9.58 -13.78 19.54
CA SER A 359 10.55 -14.59 18.75
C SER A 359 10.51 -14.31 17.24
N VAL A 360 9.41 -13.76 16.71
CA VAL A 360 9.25 -13.40 15.29
C VAL A 360 9.36 -11.89 15.07
N ARG A 361 9.80 -11.13 16.06
CA ARG A 361 9.94 -9.67 15.95
C ARG A 361 10.83 -9.27 14.77
N PHE A 362 11.90 -9.99 14.50
CA PHE A 362 12.86 -9.70 13.43
C PHE A 362 12.22 -9.65 12.02
N ALA A 363 11.04 -10.29 11.83
CA ALA A 363 10.30 -10.29 10.58
C ALA A 363 9.02 -9.44 10.66
N CYS A 364 8.38 -9.35 11.85
CA CYS A 364 7.09 -8.70 12.03
C CYS A 364 7.21 -7.21 12.37
N HIS A 365 8.17 -6.82 13.24
CA HIS A 365 8.32 -5.45 13.77
C HIS A 365 7.02 -4.83 14.30
N GLY A 366 6.05 -5.67 14.73
CA GLY A 366 4.72 -5.24 15.20
C GLY A 366 3.79 -4.73 14.10
N GLU A 367 4.11 -4.94 12.84
CA GLU A 367 3.36 -4.58 11.64
C GLU A 367 2.95 -3.08 11.63
N CYS A 368 1.85 -2.70 10.93
CA CYS A 368 1.44 -1.31 10.77
C CYS A 368 0.80 -0.73 12.05
N PRO A 369 1.23 0.47 12.50
CA PRO A 369 0.64 1.13 13.67
C PRO A 369 -0.88 1.34 13.59
N LYS A 370 -1.45 1.50 12.38
CA LYS A 370 -2.90 1.64 12.19
C LYS A 370 -3.70 0.48 12.78
N ASN A 371 -3.10 -0.72 12.81
CA ASN A 371 -3.74 -1.95 13.27
C ASN A 371 -3.43 -2.29 14.74
N ARG A 372 -2.70 -1.42 15.47
CA ARG A 372 -2.28 -1.64 16.87
C ARG A 372 -3.29 -1.04 17.84
N PHE A 373 -4.43 -1.68 18.00
CA PHE A 373 -5.53 -1.14 18.84
C PHE A 373 -6.13 -2.16 19.81
N ILE A 374 -5.56 -3.35 19.91
CA ILE A 374 -5.94 -4.34 20.91
C ILE A 374 -4.90 -4.40 22.04
N THR A 375 -5.23 -5.12 23.12
CA THR A 375 -4.35 -5.34 24.26
C THR A 375 -3.58 -6.66 24.10
N THR A 376 -2.39 -6.72 24.67
CA THR A 376 -1.61 -7.94 24.83
C THR A 376 -2.30 -8.89 25.82
N PRO A 377 -1.94 -10.20 25.89
CA PRO A 377 -2.50 -11.12 26.85
C PRO A 377 -2.34 -10.71 28.32
N ASP A 378 -1.32 -9.91 28.64
CA ASP A 378 -1.02 -9.34 29.95
C ASP A 378 -1.58 -7.92 30.16
N GLY A 379 -2.39 -7.42 29.19
CA GLY A 379 -3.17 -6.19 29.34
C GLY A 379 -2.47 -4.91 28.86
N GLU A 380 -1.25 -4.97 28.33
CA GLU A 380 -0.55 -3.80 27.77
C GLU A 380 -1.23 -3.38 26.43
N PRO A 381 -1.51 -2.08 26.18
CA PRO A 381 -2.15 -1.64 24.94
C PRO A 381 -1.16 -1.63 23.76
N GLY A 382 -1.69 -1.59 22.53
CA GLY A 382 -0.88 -1.37 21.31
C GLY A 382 -0.46 -2.65 20.62
N LEU A 383 -1.09 -3.79 20.90
CA LEU A 383 -0.90 -5.01 20.13
C LEU A 383 -1.64 -4.89 18.78
N ASN A 384 -1.02 -5.40 17.75
CA ASN A 384 -1.61 -5.46 16.41
C ASN A 384 -2.79 -6.44 16.37
N TYR A 385 -3.89 -6.03 15.78
CA TYR A 385 -5.11 -6.83 15.65
C TYR A 385 -4.88 -8.18 14.94
N LEU A 386 -3.97 -8.23 13.95
CA LEU A 386 -3.61 -9.46 13.23
C LEU A 386 -2.45 -10.23 13.87
N CYS A 387 -2.00 -9.87 15.08
CA CYS A 387 -0.82 -10.46 15.72
C CYS A 387 -0.84 -11.99 15.75
N ALA A 388 -1.97 -12.60 16.16
CA ALA A 388 -2.08 -14.06 16.23
C ALA A 388 -1.88 -14.73 14.87
N GLY A 389 -2.41 -14.15 13.80
CA GLY A 389 -2.26 -14.62 12.41
C GLY A 389 -0.83 -14.50 11.91
N TYR A 390 -0.19 -13.35 12.11
CA TYR A 390 1.22 -13.16 11.75
C TYR A 390 2.16 -14.08 12.55
N MET A 391 1.91 -14.25 13.83
CA MET A 391 2.71 -15.17 14.66
C MET A 391 2.59 -16.62 14.17
N ALA A 392 1.38 -17.07 13.86
CA ALA A 392 1.14 -18.40 13.30
C ALA A 392 1.87 -18.55 11.95
N PHE A 393 1.70 -17.57 11.06
CA PHE A 393 2.35 -17.56 9.75
C PHE A 393 3.87 -17.58 9.86
N PHE A 394 4.51 -16.64 10.56
CA PHE A 394 5.98 -16.56 10.64
C PHE A 394 6.60 -17.79 11.32
N LYS A 395 5.93 -18.38 12.31
CA LYS A 395 6.38 -19.65 12.91
C LYS A 395 6.27 -20.82 11.93
N HIS A 396 5.19 -20.88 11.15
CA HIS A 396 4.96 -21.93 10.16
C HIS A 396 6.02 -21.93 9.05
N ILE A 397 6.33 -20.75 8.52
CA ILE A 397 7.28 -20.60 7.40
C ILE A 397 8.76 -20.65 7.83
N ASP A 398 9.08 -20.67 9.13
CA ASP A 398 10.46 -20.53 9.62
C ASP A 398 11.42 -21.55 9.01
N ARG A 399 11.06 -22.84 8.99
CA ARG A 399 11.92 -23.89 8.43
C ARG A 399 12.16 -23.75 6.93
N PRO A 400 11.14 -23.58 6.08
CA PRO A 400 11.35 -23.32 4.65
C PRO A 400 12.14 -22.03 4.38
N MET A 401 11.85 -20.95 5.10
CA MET A 401 12.56 -19.68 4.93
C MET A 401 14.04 -19.77 5.31
N ARG A 402 14.38 -20.48 6.39
CA ARG A 402 15.79 -20.76 6.74
C ARG A 402 16.51 -21.55 5.65
N LEU A 403 15.85 -22.56 5.09
CA LEU A 403 16.41 -23.34 3.99
C LEU A 403 16.70 -22.48 2.77
N MET A 404 15.73 -21.65 2.33
CA MET A 404 15.92 -20.73 1.21
C MET A 404 17.01 -19.70 1.50
N ALA A 405 17.03 -19.12 2.70
CA ALA A 405 18.06 -18.18 3.12
C ALA A 405 19.47 -18.81 3.11
N ASP A 406 19.61 -20.07 3.56
CA ASP A 406 20.89 -20.78 3.53
C ASP A 406 21.36 -21.12 2.11
N LEU A 407 20.43 -21.43 1.20
CA LEU A 407 20.75 -21.57 -0.23
C LEU A 407 21.29 -20.26 -0.80
N LEU A 408 20.59 -19.15 -0.57
CA LEU A 408 20.99 -17.83 -1.04
C LEU A 408 22.37 -17.40 -0.50
N ARG A 409 22.66 -17.63 0.81
CA ARG A 409 23.98 -17.36 1.40
C ARG A 409 25.11 -18.18 0.78
N LYS A 410 24.78 -19.35 0.22
CA LYS A 410 25.73 -20.22 -0.51
C LYS A 410 25.81 -19.89 -2.00
N GLY A 411 25.21 -18.80 -2.47
CA GLY A 411 25.17 -18.39 -3.88
C GLY A 411 24.29 -19.29 -4.77
N ARG A 412 23.37 -20.03 -4.15
CA ARG A 412 22.38 -20.87 -4.84
C ARG A 412 21.05 -20.14 -4.94
N PHE A 413 20.10 -20.71 -5.67
CA PHE A 413 18.79 -20.12 -5.87
C PHE A 413 17.77 -20.63 -4.83
N ALA A 414 16.83 -19.76 -4.42
CA ALA A 414 15.81 -20.11 -3.43
C ALA A 414 14.85 -21.21 -3.92
N ASP A 415 14.60 -21.30 -5.23
CA ASP A 415 13.74 -22.29 -5.86
C ASP A 415 14.25 -23.73 -5.72
N GLU A 416 15.54 -23.93 -5.48
CA GLU A 416 16.11 -25.25 -5.18
C GLU A 416 15.54 -25.87 -3.90
N ALA A 417 14.98 -25.05 -3.00
CA ALA A 417 14.27 -25.52 -1.81
C ALA A 417 13.06 -26.39 -2.16
N MET A 418 12.41 -26.17 -3.30
CA MET A 418 11.24 -26.95 -3.75
C MET A 418 11.54 -28.44 -3.87
N ALA A 419 12.74 -28.82 -4.30
CA ALA A 419 13.14 -30.21 -4.43
C ALA A 419 13.37 -30.89 -3.07
N ILE A 420 13.65 -30.10 -2.02
CA ILE A 420 13.96 -30.61 -0.67
C ILE A 420 12.66 -30.67 0.17
N LEU A 421 11.70 -29.79 -0.12
CA LEU A 421 10.45 -29.65 0.66
C LEU A 421 9.28 -30.49 0.11
N ARG A 422 9.41 -31.06 -1.08
CA ARG A 422 8.49 -32.08 -1.65
C ARG A 422 8.69 -33.41 -0.96
#